data_4345e2cc170b845eb4a87c463764f74b
#
_entry.id   4345e2cc170b845eb4a87c463764f74b
#
_cell.length_a   1.000
_cell.length_b   1.000
_cell.length_c   1.000
_cell.angle_alpha   90.00
_cell.angle_beta   90.00
_cell.angle_gamma   90.00
#
_symmetry.space_group_name_H-M   'P 1'
#
loop_
_entity.id
_entity.type
_entity.pdbx_description
1 polymer ?
#
loop_
_entity_poly.entity_id
_entity_poly.type
_entity_poly.pdbx_seq_one_letter_code
_entity_poly.pdbx_strand_id
1 'polypeptide(L)'
;MSIIIGIDHGYYAIKTARCSFPAGLTSYGEHEPYTRQGLLEFGGCFFVCGSGRQPIQRDKTANDNYYLLTLAAIAKEIRQRGLPPECSVRIAGGLPLTSFGRDKPKFKDYLLRSNQPVNFKFEGVEYSITIEEVAIFPQGYAALMTETGLLQDEPSMLLMDLGGWTVDLMRIDNAIPVADTAHSLELGMIRCVDDIREQVRRETELSLTDAQIENMLGVCRACSDTRTRRTASMSPKSPCSSCGMWCRSASRAGASLTPLPGQAPPCWPLCRKAMRLSALKCRTPTSGAVQNG
;
A
#
# COMPACT_ATOMS: atom_id res chain seq x y z
N MET A 1 0.50 11.29 28.04
CA MET A 1 -0.39 10.24 27.49
C MET A 1 0.34 9.62 26.30
N SER A 2 0.54 8.31 26.29
CA SER A 2 1.20 7.62 25.18
C SER A 2 0.16 7.07 24.20
N ILE A 3 0.37 7.30 22.90
CA ILE A 3 -0.54 6.85 21.83
C ILE A 3 0.17 5.87 20.91
N ILE A 4 -0.58 4.87 20.41
CA ILE A 4 -0.05 3.94 19.41
C ILE A 4 -0.43 4.42 18.00
N ILE A 5 0.56 4.48 17.12
CA ILE A 5 0.39 4.85 15.71
C ILE A 5 0.96 3.72 14.84
N GLY A 6 0.09 3.07 14.07
CA GLY A 6 0.50 2.15 13.01
C GLY A 6 0.92 2.94 11.76
N ILE A 7 2.11 2.68 11.24
CA ILE A 7 2.64 3.35 10.04
C ILE A 7 3.15 2.30 9.05
N ASP A 8 2.50 2.24 7.89
CA ASP A 8 3.00 1.49 6.75
C ASP A 8 3.94 2.37 5.93
N HIS A 9 5.22 2.02 5.95
CA HIS A 9 6.30 2.71 5.22
C HIS A 9 6.44 2.13 3.80
N GLY A 10 5.39 2.30 2.99
CA GLY A 10 5.40 1.82 1.61
C GLY A 10 6.34 2.64 0.71
N TYR A 11 6.77 2.04 -0.42
CA TYR A 11 7.53 2.74 -1.46
C TYR A 11 6.68 3.74 -2.24
N TYR A 12 5.38 3.49 -2.31
CA TYR A 12 4.43 4.31 -3.04
C TYR A 12 3.79 5.38 -2.16
N ALA A 13 3.38 5.01 -0.97
CA ALA A 13 2.73 5.88 -0.02
C ALA A 13 3.08 5.50 1.42
N ILE A 14 3.10 6.51 2.28
CA ILE A 14 3.06 6.34 3.73
C ILE A 14 1.60 6.29 4.14
N LYS A 15 1.23 5.29 4.93
CA LYS A 15 -0.14 5.09 5.36
C LYS A 15 -0.22 4.91 6.87
N THR A 16 -1.25 5.48 7.46
CA THR A 16 -1.64 5.27 8.86
C THR A 16 -3.12 4.86 8.92
N ALA A 17 -3.65 4.69 10.10
CA ALA A 17 -5.08 4.37 10.25
C ALA A 17 -6.01 5.46 9.71
N ARG A 18 -5.57 6.73 9.68
CA ARG A 18 -6.40 7.88 9.31
C ARG A 18 -5.86 8.72 8.18
N CYS A 19 -4.62 8.54 7.76
CA CYS A 19 -4.06 9.30 6.66
C CYS A 19 -3.23 8.45 5.71
N SER A 20 -3.16 8.89 4.45
CA SER A 20 -2.29 8.33 3.42
C SER A 20 -1.77 9.48 2.57
N PHE A 21 -0.47 9.46 2.26
CA PHE A 21 0.15 10.44 1.37
C PHE A 21 1.31 9.80 0.61
N PRO A 22 1.68 10.34 -0.57
CA PRO A 22 2.80 9.82 -1.36
C PRO A 22 4.09 9.75 -0.55
N ALA A 23 4.90 8.71 -0.75
CA ALA A 23 6.18 8.54 -0.07
C ALA A 23 7.29 9.43 -0.64
N GLY A 24 6.94 10.56 -1.25
CA GLY A 24 7.86 11.55 -1.77
C GLY A 24 8.33 12.53 -0.71
N LEU A 25 9.59 12.94 -0.83
CA LEU A 25 10.21 13.96 0.01
C LEU A 25 11.12 14.84 -0.85
N THR A 26 10.93 16.15 -0.78
CA THR A 26 11.80 17.12 -1.44
C THR A 26 12.49 17.95 -0.37
N SER A 27 13.82 18.01 -0.38
CA SER A 27 14.61 18.84 0.52
C SER A 27 14.85 20.21 -0.10
N TYR A 28 14.69 21.26 0.70
CA TYR A 28 14.97 22.66 0.36
C TYR A 28 16.15 23.24 1.14
N GLY A 29 16.82 22.40 1.96
CA GLY A 29 17.90 22.85 2.83
C GLY A 29 17.40 23.89 3.82
N GLU A 30 18.14 24.98 3.99
CA GLU A 30 17.82 26.09 4.92
C GLU A 30 16.81 27.11 4.34
N HIS A 31 16.37 26.91 3.10
CA HIS A 31 15.46 27.83 2.41
C HIS A 31 14.01 27.39 2.53
N GLU A 32 13.18 28.21 3.16
CA GLU A 32 11.73 27.93 3.29
C GLU A 32 11.05 28.02 1.91
N PRO A 33 10.38 26.95 1.46
CA PRO A 33 9.62 26.97 0.21
C PRO A 33 8.29 27.72 0.37
N TYR A 34 7.71 28.19 -0.74
CA TYR A 34 6.42 28.89 -0.72
C TYR A 34 5.23 28.02 -0.31
N THR A 35 5.34 26.71 -0.43
CA THR A 35 4.26 25.81 -0.05
C THR A 35 4.24 25.53 1.43
N ARG A 36 3.04 25.56 2.03
CA ARG A 36 2.85 25.13 3.41
C ARG A 36 2.33 23.68 3.51
N GLN A 37 1.74 23.18 2.44
CA GLN A 37 1.19 21.83 2.43
C GLN A 37 2.32 20.80 2.46
N GLY A 38 2.31 19.94 3.47
CA GLY A 38 3.32 18.91 3.67
C GLY A 38 4.68 19.46 4.14
N LEU A 39 4.77 20.76 4.48
CA LEU A 39 6.01 21.38 4.92
C LEU A 39 6.41 20.90 6.30
N LEU A 40 7.58 20.28 6.37
CA LEU A 40 8.26 19.86 7.59
C LEU A 40 9.52 20.67 7.78
N GLU A 41 9.66 21.30 8.94
CA GLU A 41 10.88 21.95 9.41
C GLU A 41 11.51 21.07 10.49
N PHE A 42 12.72 20.60 10.26
CA PHE A 42 13.45 19.72 11.18
C PHE A 42 14.95 19.95 11.08
N GLY A 43 15.60 20.16 12.23
CA GLY A 43 17.04 20.37 12.29
C GLY A 43 17.53 21.60 11.53
N GLY A 44 16.72 22.67 11.43
CA GLY A 44 17.02 23.89 10.69
C GLY A 44 16.88 23.77 9.17
N CYS A 45 16.37 22.64 8.68
CA CYS A 45 16.13 22.41 7.26
C CYS A 45 14.64 22.23 6.95
N PHE A 46 14.25 22.56 5.73
CA PHE A 46 12.90 22.47 5.22
C PHE A 46 12.73 21.33 4.24
N PHE A 47 11.64 20.58 4.42
CA PHE A 47 11.30 19.43 3.59
C PHE A 47 9.81 19.50 3.22
N VAL A 48 9.48 19.11 2.00
CA VAL A 48 8.08 18.93 1.58
C VAL A 48 7.78 17.44 1.49
N CYS A 49 6.95 16.96 2.42
CA CYS A 49 6.52 15.57 2.52
C CYS A 49 5.25 15.34 1.71
N GLY A 50 5.20 14.22 0.98
CA GLY A 50 4.04 13.85 0.17
C GLY A 50 4.06 14.45 -1.24
N SER A 51 5.20 14.96 -1.69
CA SER A 51 5.40 15.50 -3.03
C SER A 51 6.29 14.58 -3.85
N GLY A 52 5.78 14.12 -5.00
CA GLY A 52 6.53 13.24 -5.89
C GLY A 52 6.75 11.82 -5.35
N ARG A 53 7.78 11.17 -5.85
CA ARG A 53 8.22 9.84 -5.43
C ARG A 53 9.70 9.85 -5.11
N GLN A 54 10.11 9.05 -4.14
CA GLN A 54 11.53 8.80 -3.91
C GLN A 54 12.06 7.77 -4.90
N PRO A 55 13.36 7.83 -5.22
CA PRO A 55 14.04 6.71 -5.86
C PRO A 55 13.82 5.43 -5.04
N ILE A 56 13.62 4.32 -5.73
CA ILE A 56 13.49 3.02 -5.08
C ILE A 56 14.82 2.70 -4.42
N GLN A 57 14.81 2.51 -3.10
CA GLN A 57 15.97 2.09 -2.34
C GLN A 57 15.60 0.85 -1.51
N ARG A 58 16.42 -0.20 -1.66
CA ARG A 58 16.19 -1.47 -0.96
C ARG A 58 16.31 -1.34 0.55
N ASP A 59 17.14 -0.42 1.01
CA ASP A 59 17.36 -0.12 2.43
C ASP A 59 16.67 1.19 2.81
N LYS A 60 15.57 1.09 3.55
CA LYS A 60 14.79 2.24 4.03
C LYS A 60 15.54 3.09 5.07
N THR A 61 16.67 2.61 5.58
CA THR A 61 17.49 3.28 6.59
C THR A 61 18.74 3.94 5.99
N ALA A 62 18.89 3.92 4.66
CA ALA A 62 20.07 4.46 3.98
C ALA A 62 20.22 5.99 4.12
N ASN A 63 19.12 6.69 4.36
CA ASN A 63 19.07 8.13 4.61
C ASN A 63 17.90 8.47 5.55
N ASP A 64 17.74 9.75 5.88
CA ASP A 64 16.71 10.21 6.82
C ASP A 64 15.30 10.33 6.23
N ASN A 65 15.11 10.03 4.96
CA ASN A 65 13.85 10.28 4.26
C ASN A 65 12.65 9.59 4.93
N TYR A 66 12.77 8.30 5.24
CA TYR A 66 11.67 7.58 5.90
C TYR A 66 11.45 8.03 7.34
N TYR A 67 12.47 8.52 8.03
CA TYR A 67 12.32 9.12 9.35
C TYR A 67 11.53 10.44 9.28
N LEU A 68 11.88 11.32 8.36
CA LEU A 68 11.17 12.59 8.13
C LEU A 68 9.71 12.35 7.72
N LEU A 69 9.47 11.38 6.85
CA LEU A 69 8.11 10.97 6.48
C LEU A 69 7.34 10.38 7.68
N THR A 70 8.03 9.71 8.61
CA THR A 70 7.44 9.23 9.87
C THR A 70 7.00 10.38 10.76
N LEU A 71 7.83 11.44 10.91
CA LEU A 71 7.45 12.64 11.66
C LEU A 71 6.21 13.31 11.06
N ALA A 72 6.16 13.44 9.73
CA ALA A 72 4.98 13.97 9.03
C ALA A 72 3.73 13.08 9.25
N ALA A 73 3.88 11.75 9.24
CA ALA A 73 2.78 10.81 9.50
C ALA A 73 2.25 10.94 10.94
N ILE A 74 3.15 11.06 11.93
CA ILE A 74 2.81 11.28 13.34
C ILE A 74 2.04 12.59 13.50
N ALA A 75 2.53 13.70 12.94
CA ALA A 75 1.87 15.00 13.00
C ALA A 75 0.46 14.96 12.40
N LYS A 76 0.30 14.31 11.24
CA LYS A 76 -1.01 14.13 10.60
C LYS A 76 -1.97 13.30 11.47
N GLU A 77 -1.50 12.21 12.07
CA GLU A 77 -2.32 11.37 12.96
C GLU A 77 -2.74 12.11 14.24
N ILE A 78 -1.83 12.84 14.88
CA ILE A 78 -2.11 13.64 16.07
C ILE A 78 -3.20 14.68 15.75
N ARG A 79 -3.04 15.41 14.64
CA ARG A 79 -4.02 16.40 14.20
C ARG A 79 -5.38 15.78 13.90
N GLN A 80 -5.40 14.63 13.21
CA GLN A 80 -6.65 13.94 12.88
C GLN A 80 -7.37 13.36 14.10
N ARG A 81 -6.63 13.05 15.15
CA ARG A 81 -7.19 12.60 16.44
C ARG A 81 -7.58 13.75 17.36
N GLY A 82 -7.28 15.00 16.99
CA GLY A 82 -7.50 16.17 17.86
C GLY A 82 -6.68 16.14 19.15
N LEU A 83 -5.49 15.53 19.10
CA LEU A 83 -4.60 15.40 20.26
C LEU A 83 -3.63 16.59 20.35
N PRO A 84 -3.09 16.87 21.54
CA PRO A 84 -2.09 17.92 21.71
C PRO A 84 -0.81 17.58 20.93
N PRO A 85 -0.11 18.62 20.41
CA PRO A 85 1.12 18.42 19.64
C PRO A 85 2.30 17.97 20.51
N GLU A 86 2.17 18.04 21.83
CA GLU A 86 3.13 17.50 22.79
C GLU A 86 2.62 16.18 23.36
N CYS A 87 3.23 15.05 22.95
CA CYS A 87 2.82 13.74 23.42
C CYS A 87 3.90 12.67 23.20
N SER A 88 3.73 11.55 23.90
CA SER A 88 4.52 10.34 23.66
C SER A 88 3.83 9.44 22.67
N VAL A 89 4.62 8.80 21.79
CA VAL A 89 4.10 7.89 20.76
C VAL A 89 4.83 6.55 20.80
N ARG A 90 4.08 5.49 20.51
CA ARG A 90 4.60 4.15 20.26
C ARG A 90 4.29 3.81 18.80
N ILE A 91 5.31 3.44 18.03
CA ILE A 91 5.17 3.19 16.59
C ILE A 91 5.04 1.69 16.35
N ALA A 92 4.04 1.30 15.57
CA ALA A 92 3.93 -0.03 14.98
C ALA A 92 4.24 0.09 13.48
N GLY A 93 5.45 -0.33 13.07
CA GLY A 93 5.91 -0.28 11.68
C GLY A 93 5.85 -1.65 11.00
N GLY A 94 5.93 -1.66 9.65
CA GLY A 94 5.92 -2.87 8.85
C GLY A 94 7.16 -3.02 7.96
N LEU A 95 7.64 -4.27 7.82
CA LEU A 95 8.66 -4.65 6.85
C LEU A 95 8.20 -5.85 6.04
N PRO A 96 8.65 -5.99 4.77
CA PRO A 96 8.40 -7.19 3.97
C PRO A 96 8.91 -8.44 4.69
N LEU A 97 8.17 -9.55 4.59
CA LEU A 97 8.53 -10.77 5.28
C LEU A 97 9.89 -11.32 4.84
N THR A 98 10.21 -11.23 3.55
CA THR A 98 11.47 -11.71 2.97
C THR A 98 12.72 -11.04 3.55
N SER A 99 12.60 -9.80 4.04
CA SER A 99 13.70 -9.06 4.67
C SER A 99 13.53 -8.87 6.17
N PHE A 100 12.41 -9.30 6.74
CA PHE A 100 11.99 -9.00 8.11
C PHE A 100 13.05 -9.30 9.17
N GLY A 101 13.61 -10.53 9.16
CA GLY A 101 14.60 -10.94 10.17
C GLY A 101 15.88 -10.11 10.12
N ARG A 102 16.35 -9.78 8.91
CA ARG A 102 17.56 -9.00 8.67
C ARG A 102 17.38 -7.53 9.02
N ASP A 103 16.27 -6.93 8.58
CA ASP A 103 16.09 -5.47 8.58
C ASP A 103 15.38 -4.96 9.84
N LYS A 104 14.69 -5.84 10.59
CA LYS A 104 13.92 -5.49 11.80
C LYS A 104 14.73 -4.71 12.84
N PRO A 105 15.90 -5.18 13.33
CA PRO A 105 16.65 -4.45 14.36
C PRO A 105 17.09 -3.08 13.86
N LYS A 106 17.66 -3.02 12.65
CA LYS A 106 18.14 -1.79 12.03
C LYS A 106 17.03 -0.76 11.83
N PHE A 107 15.86 -1.19 11.33
CA PHE A 107 14.73 -0.29 11.10
C PHE A 107 14.10 0.18 12.41
N LYS A 108 14.07 -0.68 13.44
CA LYS A 108 13.64 -0.30 14.79
C LYS A 108 14.53 0.82 15.36
N ASP A 109 15.86 0.63 15.33
CA ASP A 109 16.81 1.60 15.86
C ASP A 109 16.79 2.90 15.05
N TYR A 110 16.62 2.82 13.73
CA TYR A 110 16.49 3.96 12.84
C TYR A 110 15.27 4.84 13.18
N LEU A 111 14.13 4.25 13.54
CA LEU A 111 12.94 5.00 13.91
C LEU A 111 12.98 5.50 15.34
N LEU A 112 13.55 4.71 16.26
CA LEU A 112 13.61 5.06 17.67
C LEU A 112 14.63 6.17 17.94
N ARG A 113 15.79 6.13 17.31
CA ARG A 113 16.97 7.03 17.47
C ARG A 113 17.35 7.29 18.92
N SER A 114 16.49 8.01 19.65
CA SER A 114 16.69 8.31 21.07
C SER A 114 15.33 8.43 21.77
N ASN A 115 15.31 8.19 23.07
CA ASN A 115 14.11 8.40 23.90
C ASN A 115 13.95 9.89 24.31
N GLN A 116 14.65 10.81 23.62
CA GLN A 116 14.54 12.24 23.87
C GLN A 116 13.41 12.84 23.04
N PRO A 117 12.78 13.94 23.50
CA PRO A 117 11.81 14.66 22.72
C PRO A 117 12.38 15.13 21.38
N VAL A 118 11.68 14.85 20.31
CA VAL A 118 11.97 15.30 18.95
C VAL A 118 11.10 16.52 18.66
N ASN A 119 11.75 17.66 18.48
CA ASN A 119 11.08 18.91 18.16
C ASN A 119 11.12 19.16 16.65
N PHE A 120 9.99 19.42 16.07
CA PHE A 120 9.85 19.75 14.65
C PHE A 120 8.59 20.57 14.42
N LYS A 121 8.51 21.23 13.27
CA LYS A 121 7.32 21.97 12.86
C LYS A 121 6.73 21.35 11.60
N PHE A 122 5.44 21.12 11.61
CA PHE A 122 4.74 20.54 10.46
C PHE A 122 3.52 21.38 10.09
N GLU A 123 3.50 21.86 8.84
CA GLU A 123 2.45 22.75 8.31
C GLU A 123 2.15 23.94 9.23
N GLY A 124 3.20 24.52 9.85
CA GLY A 124 3.14 25.69 10.72
C GLY A 124 2.82 25.39 12.20
N VAL A 125 2.57 24.14 12.57
CA VAL A 125 2.34 23.71 13.96
C VAL A 125 3.61 23.11 14.53
N GLU A 126 3.99 23.53 15.73
CA GLU A 126 5.13 22.97 16.47
C GLU A 126 4.74 21.70 17.19
N TYR A 127 5.57 20.66 17.07
CA TYR A 127 5.40 19.36 17.73
C TYR A 127 6.61 19.04 18.59
N SER A 128 6.35 18.47 19.77
CA SER A 128 7.34 17.90 20.68
C SER A 128 6.95 16.45 20.98
N ILE A 129 7.60 15.50 20.31
CA ILE A 129 7.19 14.10 20.32
C ILE A 129 8.28 13.22 20.93
N THR A 130 7.94 12.41 21.92
CA THR A 130 8.82 11.35 22.43
C THR A 130 8.41 10.02 21.83
N ILE A 131 9.30 9.38 21.05
CA ILE A 131 9.09 8.02 20.56
C ILE A 131 9.56 7.05 21.64
N GLU A 132 8.62 6.50 22.40
CA GLU A 132 8.93 5.60 23.54
C GLU A 132 9.28 4.19 23.11
N GLU A 133 8.63 3.71 22.06
CA GLU A 133 8.79 2.32 21.61
C GLU A 133 8.52 2.23 20.11
N VAL A 134 9.28 1.34 19.46
CA VAL A 134 9.04 0.94 18.06
C VAL A 134 8.91 -0.58 18.00
N ALA A 135 7.76 -1.05 17.57
CA ALA A 135 7.49 -2.45 17.28
C ALA A 135 7.39 -2.65 15.77
N ILE A 136 8.12 -3.63 15.23
CA ILE A 136 8.12 -3.93 13.79
C ILE A 136 7.46 -5.28 13.55
N PHE A 137 6.53 -5.29 12.59
CA PHE A 137 5.71 -6.44 12.20
C PHE A 137 5.93 -6.81 10.73
N PRO A 138 5.73 -8.07 10.34
CA PRO A 138 5.71 -8.44 8.92
C PRO A 138 4.50 -7.82 8.22
N GLN A 139 4.73 -7.10 7.12
CA GLN A 139 3.66 -6.55 6.28
C GLN A 139 2.79 -7.69 5.72
N GLY A 140 1.55 -7.37 5.33
CA GLY A 140 0.60 -8.36 4.84
C GLY A 140 0.10 -9.32 5.94
N TYR A 141 1.01 -10.01 6.64
CA TYR A 141 0.62 -10.89 7.75
C TYR A 141 -0.02 -10.13 8.92
N ALA A 142 0.52 -8.95 9.25
CA ALA A 142 -0.08 -8.09 10.29
C ALA A 142 -1.53 -7.67 9.92
N ALA A 143 -1.80 -7.42 8.64
CA ALA A 143 -3.15 -7.15 8.16
C ALA A 143 -4.04 -8.39 8.23
N LEU A 144 -3.52 -9.58 7.91
CA LEU A 144 -4.26 -10.84 8.02
C LEU A 144 -4.67 -11.16 9.45
N MET A 145 -3.84 -10.79 10.45
CA MET A 145 -4.15 -10.97 11.87
C MET A 145 -5.40 -10.20 12.33
N THR A 146 -5.87 -9.23 11.55
CA THR A 146 -7.16 -8.55 11.83
C THR A 146 -8.38 -9.36 11.36
N GLU A 147 -8.16 -10.36 10.51
CA GLU A 147 -9.19 -11.22 9.93
C GLU A 147 -9.16 -12.62 10.62
N THR A 148 -9.35 -12.62 11.94
CA THR A 148 -9.23 -13.83 12.77
C THR A 148 -10.17 -14.96 12.34
N GLY A 149 -11.35 -14.66 11.79
CA GLY A 149 -12.28 -15.65 11.24
C GLY A 149 -11.64 -16.43 10.08
N LEU A 150 -10.99 -15.75 9.13
CA LEU A 150 -10.31 -16.43 8.01
C LEU A 150 -9.19 -17.34 8.49
N LEU A 151 -8.45 -16.91 9.52
CA LEU A 151 -7.34 -17.70 10.08
C LEU A 151 -7.81 -18.96 10.81
N GLN A 152 -9.04 -18.96 11.34
CA GLN A 152 -9.63 -20.11 12.03
C GLN A 152 -10.31 -21.08 11.07
N ASP A 153 -10.97 -20.56 10.04
CA ASP A 153 -11.80 -21.34 9.13
C ASP A 153 -10.98 -22.00 8.01
N GLU A 154 -9.85 -21.39 7.62
CA GLU A 154 -9.05 -21.84 6.48
C GLU A 154 -7.72 -22.46 6.96
N PRO A 155 -7.53 -23.80 6.79
CA PRO A 155 -6.32 -24.47 7.24
C PRO A 155 -5.07 -24.06 6.44
N SER A 156 -5.25 -23.63 5.19
CA SER A 156 -4.16 -23.14 4.34
C SER A 156 -4.64 -22.04 3.41
N MET A 157 -3.87 -20.95 3.31
CA MET A 157 -4.19 -19.83 2.43
C MET A 157 -2.93 -19.22 1.81
N LEU A 158 -3.10 -18.55 0.68
CA LEU A 158 -2.06 -17.73 0.05
C LEU A 158 -2.30 -16.26 0.36
N LEU A 159 -1.39 -15.68 1.09
CA LEU A 159 -1.33 -14.22 1.29
C LEU A 159 -0.62 -13.59 0.08
N MET A 160 -1.26 -12.58 -0.53
CA MET A 160 -0.67 -11.77 -1.58
C MET A 160 -0.79 -10.30 -1.19
N ASP A 161 0.33 -9.65 -0.94
CA ASP A 161 0.44 -8.21 -0.64
C ASP A 161 0.91 -7.46 -1.89
N LEU A 162 0.03 -6.63 -2.45
CA LEU A 162 0.31 -5.80 -3.62
C LEU A 162 0.85 -4.45 -3.17
N GLY A 163 2.16 -4.38 -3.01
CA GLY A 163 2.87 -3.18 -2.61
C GLY A 163 3.14 -2.19 -3.75
N GLY A 164 3.79 -1.07 -3.43
CA GLY A 164 4.20 -0.06 -4.41
C GLY A 164 5.29 -0.57 -5.35
N TRP A 165 6.30 -1.23 -4.82
CA TRP A 165 7.43 -1.79 -5.58
C TRP A 165 7.35 -3.29 -5.76
N THR A 166 6.99 -4.02 -4.69
CA THR A 166 6.92 -5.48 -4.70
C THR A 166 5.49 -6.01 -4.62
N VAL A 167 5.33 -7.23 -5.10
CA VAL A 167 4.22 -8.12 -4.76
C VAL A 167 4.81 -9.21 -3.88
N ASP A 168 4.40 -9.24 -2.64
CA ASP A 168 4.87 -10.22 -1.67
C ASP A 168 3.87 -11.37 -1.55
N LEU A 169 4.37 -12.59 -1.70
CA LEU A 169 3.58 -13.83 -1.66
C LEU A 169 4.05 -14.68 -0.49
N MET A 170 3.10 -15.29 0.21
CA MET A 170 3.40 -16.19 1.32
C MET A 170 2.25 -17.15 1.56
N ARG A 171 2.58 -18.42 1.81
CA ARG A 171 1.60 -19.39 2.30
C ARG A 171 1.48 -19.31 3.82
N ILE A 172 0.25 -19.39 4.28
CA ILE A 172 -0.11 -19.47 5.71
C ILE A 172 -0.78 -20.82 5.93
N ASP A 173 -0.24 -21.64 6.80
CA ASP A 173 -0.83 -22.92 7.19
C ASP A 173 -1.18 -22.90 8.68
N ASN A 174 -2.40 -23.21 9.03
CA ASN A 174 -2.91 -23.17 10.41
C ASN A 174 -2.56 -21.86 11.14
N ALA A 175 -2.81 -20.75 10.49
CA ALA A 175 -2.48 -19.38 10.95
C ALA A 175 -0.98 -19.07 11.12
N ILE A 176 -0.08 -19.93 10.67
CA ILE A 176 1.37 -19.77 10.79
C ILE A 176 1.97 -19.50 9.40
N PRO A 177 2.80 -18.45 9.25
CA PRO A 177 3.53 -18.19 8.01
C PRO A 177 4.52 -19.31 7.71
N VAL A 178 4.50 -19.82 6.47
CA VAL A 178 5.47 -20.80 5.99
C VAL A 178 6.60 -20.06 5.30
N ALA A 179 7.70 -19.84 6.03
CA ALA A 179 8.81 -18.96 5.62
C ALA A 179 9.42 -19.32 4.25
N ASP A 180 9.56 -20.61 3.95
CA ASP A 180 10.15 -21.10 2.70
C ASP A 180 9.32 -20.76 1.44
N THR A 181 8.05 -20.37 1.64
CA THR A 181 7.16 -19.97 0.56
C THR A 181 7.11 -18.47 0.34
N ALA A 182 7.84 -17.70 1.15
CA ALA A 182 7.88 -16.25 1.04
C ALA A 182 8.68 -15.80 -0.19
N HIS A 183 8.02 -15.10 -1.11
CA HIS A 183 8.62 -14.55 -2.32
C HIS A 183 8.24 -13.09 -2.48
N SER A 184 9.20 -12.25 -2.87
CA SER A 184 8.99 -10.87 -3.28
C SER A 184 9.29 -10.73 -4.77
N LEU A 185 8.31 -10.27 -5.53
CA LEU A 185 8.43 -10.01 -6.96
C LEU A 185 8.43 -8.49 -7.19
N GLU A 186 9.37 -7.97 -7.97
CA GLU A 186 9.44 -6.54 -8.33
C GLU A 186 8.37 -6.19 -9.40
N LEU A 187 7.10 -6.47 -9.09
CA LEU A 187 5.93 -6.30 -9.96
C LEU A 187 4.86 -5.44 -9.28
N GLY A 188 5.27 -4.53 -8.40
CA GLY A 188 4.35 -3.66 -7.66
C GLY A 188 3.69 -2.59 -8.53
N MET A 189 2.87 -1.75 -7.88
CA MET A 189 2.05 -0.73 -8.53
C MET A 189 2.84 0.28 -9.37
N ILE A 190 4.09 0.60 -8.97
CA ILE A 190 4.95 1.53 -9.73
C ILE A 190 5.20 0.96 -11.11
N ARG A 191 5.60 -0.31 -11.21
CA ARG A 191 5.83 -0.96 -12.50
C ARG A 191 4.54 -1.08 -13.33
N CYS A 192 3.42 -1.38 -12.68
CA CYS A 192 2.11 -1.42 -13.36
C CYS A 192 1.77 -0.07 -14.00
N VAL A 193 2.00 1.03 -13.31
CA VAL A 193 1.78 2.40 -13.83
C VAL A 193 2.70 2.70 -15.00
N ASP A 194 3.98 2.30 -14.90
CA ASP A 194 4.96 2.51 -15.96
C ASP A 194 4.63 1.68 -17.22
N ASP A 195 4.24 0.42 -17.04
CA ASP A 195 3.82 -0.47 -18.15
C ASP A 195 2.57 0.07 -18.86
N ILE A 196 1.57 0.57 -18.10
CA ILE A 196 0.36 1.21 -18.66
C ILE A 196 0.73 2.46 -19.46
N ARG A 197 1.58 3.34 -18.90
CA ARG A 197 2.03 4.56 -19.57
C ARG A 197 2.70 4.25 -20.90
N GLU A 198 3.61 3.28 -20.88
CA GLU A 198 4.34 2.87 -22.09
C GLU A 198 3.42 2.23 -23.14
N GLN A 199 2.47 1.39 -22.72
CA GLN A 199 1.51 0.78 -23.63
C GLN A 199 0.61 1.83 -24.29
N VAL A 200 0.04 2.77 -23.50
CA VAL A 200 -0.79 3.86 -24.03
C VAL A 200 0.01 4.73 -24.99
N ARG A 201 1.26 5.06 -24.65
CA ARG A 201 2.14 5.84 -25.54
C ARG A 201 2.37 5.15 -26.89
N ARG A 202 2.59 3.83 -26.89
CA ARG A 202 2.79 3.05 -28.12
C ARG A 202 1.55 2.95 -29.00
N GLU A 203 0.38 2.79 -28.36
CA GLU A 203 -0.86 2.53 -29.10
C GLU A 203 -1.57 3.81 -29.55
N THR A 204 -1.41 4.92 -28.81
CA THR A 204 -2.19 6.14 -29.02
C THR A 204 -1.35 7.40 -29.19
N GLU A 205 -0.02 7.31 -29.04
CA GLU A 205 0.93 8.44 -29.01
C GLU A 205 0.67 9.45 -27.87
N LEU A 206 -0.27 9.15 -26.96
CA LEU A 206 -0.60 10.01 -25.82
C LEU A 206 0.35 9.72 -24.65
N SER A 207 0.73 10.77 -23.93
CA SER A 207 1.49 10.68 -22.68
C SER A 207 0.55 10.91 -21.51
N LEU A 208 0.36 9.89 -20.67
CA LEU A 208 -0.42 9.99 -19.44
C LEU A 208 0.48 10.29 -18.25
N THR A 209 -0.01 11.16 -17.36
CA THR A 209 0.61 11.39 -16.07
C THR A 209 0.28 10.24 -15.09
N ASP A 210 1.11 10.06 -14.06
CA ASP A 210 0.85 9.09 -12.98
C ASP A 210 -0.53 9.30 -12.38
N ALA A 211 -0.90 10.55 -12.08
CA ALA A 211 -2.20 10.89 -11.50
C ALA A 211 -3.38 10.48 -12.38
N GLN A 212 -3.25 10.61 -13.70
CA GLN A 212 -4.30 10.16 -14.64
C GLN A 212 -4.43 8.64 -14.64
N ILE A 213 -3.30 7.92 -14.66
CA ILE A 213 -3.29 6.44 -14.59
C ILE A 213 -3.85 5.99 -13.23
N GLU A 214 -3.44 6.61 -12.13
CA GLU A 214 -3.93 6.32 -10.79
C GLU A 214 -5.43 6.55 -10.65
N ASN A 215 -5.95 7.63 -11.24
CA ASN A 215 -7.39 7.89 -11.24
C ASN A 215 -8.16 6.81 -12.01
N MET A 216 -7.63 6.34 -13.15
CA MET A 216 -8.23 5.22 -13.89
C MET A 216 -8.20 3.92 -13.07
N LEU A 217 -7.09 3.62 -12.39
CA LEU A 217 -6.96 2.48 -11.49
C LEU A 217 -7.76 2.66 -10.20
N GLY A 218 -7.94 3.89 -9.72
CA GLY A 218 -8.71 4.24 -8.53
C GLY A 218 -10.20 3.91 -8.65
N VAL A 219 -10.75 3.96 -9.85
CA VAL A 219 -12.10 3.44 -10.13
C VAL A 219 -12.18 1.93 -9.83
N CYS A 220 -11.07 1.20 -10.03
CA CYS A 220 -10.96 -0.20 -9.64
C CYS A 220 -10.73 -0.40 -8.12
N ARG A 221 -10.16 0.58 -7.40
CA ARG A 221 -10.00 0.50 -5.93
C ARG A 221 -11.32 0.48 -5.18
N ALA A 222 -12.31 1.25 -5.61
CA ALA A 222 -13.66 1.20 -5.05
C ALA A 222 -14.31 -0.19 -5.21
N CYS A 223 -13.88 -0.97 -6.20
CA CYS A 223 -14.29 -2.36 -6.38
C CYS A 223 -13.52 -3.33 -5.48
N SER A 224 -12.27 -3.03 -5.07
CA SER A 224 -11.47 -3.92 -4.21
C SER A 224 -11.87 -3.82 -2.75
N ASP A 225 -12.22 -2.63 -2.26
CA ASP A 225 -12.66 -2.44 -0.86
C ASP A 225 -14.02 -3.08 -0.57
N THR A 226 -14.89 -3.17 -1.60
CA THR A 226 -16.16 -3.91 -1.50
C THR A 226 -15.98 -5.42 -1.60
N ARG A 227 -14.85 -5.90 -2.15
CA ARG A 227 -14.59 -7.35 -2.33
C ARG A 227 -14.02 -8.00 -1.08
N THR A 228 -13.23 -7.30 -0.28
CA THR A 228 -12.66 -7.82 0.98
C THR A 228 -13.75 -8.16 2.00
N ARG A 229 -14.93 -7.51 1.92
CA ARG A 229 -16.08 -7.80 2.78
C ARG A 229 -17.02 -8.90 2.28
N ARG A 230 -16.80 -9.48 1.08
CA ARG A 230 -17.76 -10.40 0.44
C ARG A 230 -17.23 -11.78 0.09
N THR A 231 -16.02 -12.15 0.46
CA THR A 231 -15.51 -13.52 0.19
C THR A 231 -16.07 -14.57 1.15
N ALA A 232 -16.82 -14.20 2.19
CA ALA A 232 -17.42 -15.14 3.14
C ALA A 232 -18.79 -15.71 2.71
N SER A 233 -19.41 -15.25 1.60
CA SER A 233 -20.67 -15.88 1.13
C SER A 233 -20.94 -15.53 -0.33
N MET A 234 -20.36 -16.22 -1.29
CA MET A 234 -20.81 -16.16 -2.68
C MET A 234 -21.37 -17.50 -3.14
N SER A 235 -22.68 -17.60 -3.05
CA SER A 235 -23.50 -18.38 -3.98
C SER A 235 -23.27 -17.89 -5.43
N PRO A 236 -23.22 -18.79 -6.45
CA PRO A 236 -22.79 -18.42 -7.81
C PRO A 236 -23.82 -17.66 -8.64
N LYS A 237 -24.73 -16.90 -8.04
CA LYS A 237 -25.83 -16.22 -8.77
C LYS A 237 -25.93 -14.74 -8.42
N SER A 238 -25.01 -13.91 -8.90
CA SER A 238 -25.35 -12.53 -9.29
C SER A 238 -24.17 -11.82 -9.95
N PRO A 239 -24.36 -11.21 -11.13
CA PRO A 239 -23.36 -10.36 -11.77
C PRO A 239 -23.15 -9.08 -10.93
N CYS A 240 -21.89 -8.66 -10.77
CA CYS A 240 -21.53 -7.44 -10.07
C CYS A 240 -22.25 -6.22 -10.70
N SER A 241 -23.16 -5.59 -9.95
CA SER A 241 -23.93 -4.42 -10.38
C SER A 241 -23.07 -3.19 -10.73
N SER A 242 -21.82 -3.13 -10.26
CA SER A 242 -20.86 -2.07 -10.57
C SER A 242 -20.24 -2.20 -11.96
N CYS A 243 -20.08 -3.40 -12.53
CA CYS A 243 -19.67 -3.55 -13.93
C CYS A 243 -20.75 -3.09 -14.92
N GLY A 244 -22.03 -3.25 -14.55
CA GLY A 244 -23.15 -2.76 -15.35
C GLY A 244 -23.28 -1.22 -15.38
N MET A 245 -22.78 -0.53 -14.34
CA MET A 245 -22.84 0.93 -14.26
C MET A 245 -21.75 1.60 -15.10
N TRP A 246 -20.60 0.95 -15.29
CA TRP A 246 -19.52 1.47 -16.15
C TRP A 246 -19.89 1.38 -17.63
N CYS A 247 -20.55 0.31 -18.07
CA CYS A 247 -21.10 0.21 -19.43
C CYS A 247 -22.22 1.22 -19.70
N ARG A 248 -22.97 1.65 -18.66
CA ARG A 248 -24.05 2.64 -18.83
C ARG A 248 -23.54 4.10 -18.83
N SER A 249 -22.45 4.42 -18.16
CA SER A 249 -21.86 5.77 -18.19
C SER A 249 -21.16 6.06 -19.52
N ALA A 250 -20.56 5.06 -20.16
CA ALA A 250 -19.98 5.20 -21.49
C ALA A 250 -21.05 5.46 -22.57
N SER A 251 -22.25 4.89 -22.42
CA SER A 251 -23.37 5.14 -23.36
C SER A 251 -24.07 6.51 -23.18
N ARG A 252 -23.91 7.18 -22.01
CA ARG A 252 -24.42 8.53 -21.77
C ARG A 252 -23.53 9.64 -22.32
N ALA A 253 -22.26 9.35 -22.63
CA ALA A 253 -21.32 10.32 -23.19
C ALA A 253 -21.38 10.48 -24.70
N GLY A 254 -22.38 9.92 -25.37
CA GLY A 254 -22.65 10.14 -26.81
C GLY A 254 -21.58 9.59 -27.75
N ALA A 255 -20.61 8.83 -27.29
CA ALA A 255 -19.66 8.15 -28.14
C ALA A 255 -20.19 6.75 -28.47
N SER A 256 -20.84 6.64 -29.63
CA SER A 256 -21.23 5.37 -30.24
C SER A 256 -19.95 4.60 -30.64
N LEU A 257 -19.39 3.89 -29.72
CA LEU A 257 -18.39 2.86 -29.97
C LEU A 257 -19.09 1.50 -29.85
N THR A 258 -19.77 1.11 -30.88
CA THR A 258 -20.06 -0.31 -31.10
C THR A 258 -18.74 -1.00 -31.42
N PRO A 259 -18.25 -1.93 -30.59
CA PRO A 259 -17.09 -2.72 -30.97
C PRO A 259 -17.46 -3.58 -32.16
N LEU A 260 -16.67 -3.52 -33.21
CA LEU A 260 -16.72 -4.50 -34.28
C LEU A 260 -16.58 -5.90 -33.67
N PRO A 261 -17.35 -6.90 -34.12
CA PRO A 261 -17.25 -8.25 -33.57
C PRO A 261 -15.85 -8.77 -33.77
N GLY A 262 -15.12 -9.02 -32.66
CA GLY A 262 -13.76 -9.57 -32.63
C GLY A 262 -12.69 -8.70 -31.98
N GLN A 263 -12.94 -7.42 -31.66
CA GLN A 263 -11.97 -6.56 -30.98
C GLN A 263 -12.38 -6.31 -29.50
N ALA A 264 -11.60 -6.88 -28.60
CA ALA A 264 -11.72 -6.59 -27.16
C ALA A 264 -11.06 -5.22 -26.86
N PRO A 265 -11.61 -4.40 -25.92
CA PRO A 265 -11.00 -3.13 -25.53
C PRO A 265 -9.57 -3.34 -25.00
N PRO A 266 -8.67 -2.38 -25.19
CA PRO A 266 -7.22 -2.53 -24.91
C PRO A 266 -6.87 -2.85 -23.44
N CYS A 267 -7.74 -2.59 -22.49
CA CYS A 267 -7.56 -2.99 -21.09
C CYS A 267 -7.93 -4.47 -20.79
N TRP A 268 -8.53 -5.19 -21.74
CA TRP A 268 -9.00 -6.56 -21.56
C TRP A 268 -7.90 -7.59 -21.24
N PRO A 269 -6.67 -7.54 -21.80
CA PRO A 269 -5.62 -8.51 -21.49
C PRO A 269 -5.13 -8.40 -20.05
N LEU A 270 -5.04 -7.17 -19.50
CA LEU A 270 -4.58 -6.94 -18.12
C LEU A 270 -5.66 -7.33 -17.10
N CYS A 271 -6.93 -6.98 -17.36
CA CYS A 271 -8.05 -7.46 -16.58
C CYS A 271 -8.19 -9.00 -16.64
N ARG A 272 -7.98 -9.63 -17.82
CA ARG A 272 -7.99 -11.08 -17.96
C ARG A 272 -6.84 -11.75 -17.21
N LYS A 273 -5.65 -11.13 -17.18
CA LYS A 273 -4.50 -11.65 -16.43
C LYS A 273 -4.73 -11.56 -14.92
N ALA A 274 -5.30 -10.44 -14.44
CA ALA A 274 -5.73 -10.28 -13.07
C ALA A 274 -6.88 -11.21 -12.67
N MET A 275 -7.85 -11.46 -13.58
CA MET A 275 -8.93 -12.41 -13.36
C MET A 275 -8.47 -13.87 -13.42
N ARG A 276 -7.46 -14.23 -14.27
CA ARG A 276 -6.88 -15.58 -14.26
C ARG A 276 -6.09 -15.87 -12.99
N LEU A 277 -5.39 -14.88 -12.45
CA LEU A 277 -4.69 -15.02 -11.15
C LEU A 277 -5.69 -15.17 -10.00
N SER A 278 -6.87 -14.54 -10.05
CA SER A 278 -7.92 -14.74 -9.07
C SER A 278 -8.72 -16.05 -9.26
N ALA A 279 -8.77 -16.60 -10.48
CA ALA A 279 -9.44 -17.87 -10.76
C ALA A 279 -8.58 -19.11 -10.42
N LEU A 280 -7.25 -18.97 -10.34
CA LEU A 280 -6.33 -19.99 -9.84
C LEU A 280 -6.51 -20.26 -8.33
N LYS A 281 -7.25 -19.42 -7.60
CA LYS A 281 -7.61 -19.60 -6.19
C LYS A 281 -8.67 -20.68 -5.92
N CYS A 282 -9.29 -21.28 -6.93
CA CYS A 282 -10.45 -22.16 -6.75
C CYS A 282 -10.27 -23.61 -7.19
N ARG A 283 -9.05 -24.10 -7.43
CA ARG A 283 -8.85 -25.53 -7.71
C ARG A 283 -7.68 -26.09 -6.89
N THR A 284 -7.98 -26.49 -5.66
CA THR A 284 -7.21 -27.53 -4.98
C THR A 284 -7.61 -28.89 -5.57
N PRO A 285 -6.68 -29.76 -5.95
CA PRO A 285 -7.02 -31.13 -6.30
C PRO A 285 -7.49 -31.86 -5.04
N THR A 286 -8.73 -32.33 -5.05
CA THR A 286 -9.21 -33.32 -4.10
C THR A 286 -8.29 -34.53 -4.14
N SER A 287 -7.69 -34.87 -3.01
CA SER A 287 -6.91 -36.08 -2.80
C SER A 287 -7.77 -37.30 -3.13
N GLY A 288 -7.45 -37.97 -4.23
CA GLY A 288 -7.96 -39.29 -4.53
C GLY A 288 -7.46 -40.27 -3.48
N ALA A 289 -8.40 -40.93 -2.82
CA ALA A 289 -8.14 -42.04 -1.94
C ALA A 289 -7.44 -43.15 -2.72
N VAL A 290 -6.25 -43.54 -2.30
CA VAL A 290 -5.61 -44.78 -2.71
C VAL A 290 -6.31 -45.89 -1.96
N GLN A 291 -7.15 -46.66 -2.67
CA GLN A 291 -7.61 -47.97 -2.20
C GLN A 291 -6.51 -48.99 -2.48
N ASN A 292 -6.02 -49.60 -1.41
CA ASN A 292 -5.20 -50.80 -1.47
C ASN A 292 -6.06 -51.96 -1.94
N GLY A 293 -5.61 -52.65 -2.95
CA GLY A 293 -5.95 -54.01 -3.33
C GLY A 293 -4.65 -54.75 -3.63
#